data_264a2cb506b09d3ea8b0bebb85a0870e
#
_entry.id   264a2cb506b09d3ea8b0bebb85a0870e
#
_cell.length_a   1.000
_cell.length_b   1.000
_cell.length_c   1.000
_cell.angle_alpha   90.00
_cell.angle_beta   90.00
_cell.angle_gamma   90.00
#
_symmetry.space_group_name_H-M   'P 1'
#
loop_
_entity.id
_entity.type
_entity.pdbx_description
1 polymer ?
#
loop_
_entity_poly.entity_id
_entity_poly.type
_entity_poly.pdbx_seq_one_letter_code
_entity_poly.pdbx_strand_id
1 'polypeptide(L)'
;MHPLRRDRAVAFWRRVAQGVAAGERALLVAEDARGPCGTVQLVRDQPGNQPHRAELSKLLVHRRARRQGLGAALMRAAETTARECGKTLLVLDTASAEAERLYERLGWERVGVIPGYALLPQGGLCGTTVYYRNLGG
;
A
#
# COMPACT_ATOMS: atom_id res chain seq x y z
N MET A 1 14.33 17.03 1.24
CA MET A 1 13.82 17.23 -0.12
C MET A 1 12.43 16.67 -0.26
N HIS A 2 11.60 17.39 -0.92
CA HIS A 2 10.24 16.92 -1.15
C HIS A 2 10.25 15.78 -2.18
N PRO A 3 9.61 14.64 -1.92
CA PRO A 3 9.63 13.51 -2.84
C PRO A 3 8.87 13.76 -4.13
N LEU A 4 7.98 14.75 -4.16
CA LEU A 4 7.22 15.10 -5.35
C LEU A 4 7.69 16.43 -5.89
N ARG A 5 7.71 16.55 -7.20
CA ARG A 5 8.13 17.78 -7.84
C ARG A 5 7.07 18.86 -7.67
N ARG A 6 7.52 20.10 -7.55
CA ARG A 6 6.60 21.24 -7.40
C ARG A 6 5.78 21.50 -8.64
N ASP A 7 6.39 21.31 -9.81
CA ASP A 7 5.70 21.53 -11.09
C ASP A 7 4.65 20.46 -11.38
N ARG A 8 4.59 19.45 -10.52
CA ARG A 8 3.58 18.40 -10.61
C ARG A 8 2.80 18.35 -9.31
N ALA A 9 1.88 19.27 -9.18
CA ALA A 9 1.03 19.28 -8.01
C ALA A 9 0.26 17.96 -7.94
N VAL A 10 0.44 17.25 -6.85
CA VAL A 10 -0.23 15.98 -6.62
C VAL A 10 -1.09 16.12 -5.38
N ALA A 11 -2.37 15.85 -5.55
CA ALA A 11 -3.30 15.84 -4.44
C ALA A 11 -3.49 14.38 -3.99
N PHE A 12 -3.53 14.19 -2.69
CA PHE A 12 -3.81 12.90 -2.10
C PHE A 12 -5.16 12.95 -1.44
N TRP A 13 -5.96 11.93 -1.67
CA TRP A 13 -7.24 11.84 -1.00
C TRP A 13 -7.59 10.40 -0.67
N ARG A 14 -8.42 10.30 0.33
CA ARG A 14 -8.85 9.02 0.87
C ARG A 14 -10.34 8.86 0.60
N ARG A 15 -10.70 7.68 0.14
CA ARG A 15 -12.10 7.30 -0.02
C ARG A 15 -12.37 6.08 0.83
N VAL A 16 -13.50 6.10 1.51
CA VAL A 16 -13.97 4.92 2.22
C VAL A 16 -14.77 4.10 1.22
N ALA A 17 -14.39 2.85 1.03
CA ALA A 17 -15.10 1.99 0.10
C ALA A 17 -16.50 1.68 0.62
N GLN A 18 -17.47 1.83 -0.26
CA GLN A 18 -18.87 1.47 0.02
C GLN A 18 -19.04 0.04 -0.46
N GLY A 19 -18.67 -0.90 0.34
CA GLY A 19 -18.75 -2.30 -0.03
C GLY A 19 -19.73 -3.06 0.83
N VAL A 20 -19.46 -4.35 0.97
CA VAL A 20 -20.28 -5.24 1.78
C VAL A 20 -20.35 -4.75 3.21
N ALA A 21 -19.25 -4.22 3.73
CA ALA A 21 -19.20 -3.60 5.05
C ALA A 21 -18.63 -2.20 4.90
N ALA A 22 -19.43 -1.19 5.17
CA ALA A 22 -19.00 0.20 5.05
C ALA A 22 -17.80 0.45 5.96
N GLY A 23 -16.77 1.11 5.43
CA GLY A 23 -15.59 1.48 6.19
C GLY A 23 -14.56 0.39 6.35
N GLU A 24 -14.75 -0.81 5.76
CA GLU A 24 -13.76 -1.86 5.89
C GLU A 24 -12.50 -1.62 5.04
N ARG A 25 -12.61 -0.81 4.00
CA ARG A 25 -11.46 -0.46 3.16
C ARG A 25 -11.34 1.05 3.03
N ALA A 26 -10.11 1.52 3.01
CA ALA A 26 -9.83 2.89 2.65
C ALA A 26 -8.98 2.87 1.38
N LEU A 27 -9.39 3.63 0.37
CA LEU A 27 -8.65 3.77 -0.87
C LEU A 27 -7.98 5.13 -0.85
N LEU A 28 -6.64 5.13 -0.93
CA LEU A 28 -5.87 6.36 -1.04
C LEU A 28 -5.51 6.57 -2.49
N VAL A 29 -5.79 7.75 -2.99
CA VAL A 29 -5.58 8.10 -4.39
C VAL A 29 -4.66 9.30 -4.45
N ALA A 30 -3.64 9.20 -5.30
CA ALA A 30 -2.81 10.34 -5.66
C ALA A 30 -3.23 10.78 -7.05
N GLU A 31 -3.37 12.08 -7.23
CA GLU A 31 -3.88 12.64 -8.48
C GLU A 31 -3.05 13.85 -8.88
N ASP A 32 -2.67 13.91 -10.14
CA ASP A 32 -2.01 15.08 -10.71
C ASP A 32 -2.97 15.75 -11.72
N ALA A 33 -2.46 16.73 -12.47
CA ALA A 33 -3.28 17.47 -13.43
C ALA A 33 -3.91 16.59 -14.51
N ARG A 34 -3.36 15.39 -14.72
CA ARG A 34 -3.83 14.45 -15.74
C ARG A 34 -4.80 13.41 -15.17
N GLY A 35 -5.08 13.46 -13.88
CA GLY A 35 -5.96 12.52 -13.22
C GLY A 35 -5.24 11.59 -12.26
N PRO A 36 -5.89 10.51 -11.83
CA PRO A 36 -5.27 9.58 -10.89
C PRO A 36 -3.95 9.04 -11.41
N CYS A 37 -2.92 9.05 -10.57
CA CYS A 37 -1.59 8.60 -10.94
C CYS A 37 -1.03 7.54 -9.98
N GLY A 38 -1.73 7.27 -8.87
CA GLY A 38 -1.32 6.22 -7.96
C GLY A 38 -2.41 5.92 -6.95
N THR A 39 -2.42 4.68 -6.47
CA THR A 39 -3.40 4.25 -5.47
C THR A 39 -2.77 3.22 -4.54
N VAL A 40 -3.33 3.11 -3.34
CA VAL A 40 -3.07 2.01 -2.43
C VAL A 40 -4.32 1.77 -1.60
N GLN A 41 -4.58 0.52 -1.25
CA GLN A 41 -5.73 0.17 -0.43
C GLN A 41 -5.29 -0.23 0.97
N LEU A 42 -6.01 0.27 1.95
CA LEU A 42 -5.85 -0.13 3.35
C LEU A 42 -7.08 -0.96 3.73
N VAL A 43 -6.88 -2.24 3.95
CA VAL A 43 -7.95 -3.16 4.34
C VAL A 43 -8.00 -3.22 5.85
N ARG A 44 -9.01 -2.56 6.43
CA ARG A 44 -9.11 -2.39 7.88
C ARG A 44 -9.85 -3.52 8.57
N ASP A 45 -10.74 -4.19 7.86
CA ASP A 45 -11.54 -5.26 8.42
C ASP A 45 -10.72 -6.54 8.48
N GLN A 46 -10.44 -6.99 9.68
CA GLN A 46 -9.61 -8.17 9.94
C GLN A 46 -10.37 -9.10 10.88
N PRO A 47 -9.93 -10.36 11.00
CA PRO A 47 -10.57 -11.29 11.94
C PRO A 47 -10.70 -10.69 13.33
N GLY A 48 -11.74 -11.11 14.08
CA GLY A 48 -12.10 -10.50 15.35
C GLY A 48 -10.99 -10.43 16.39
N ASN A 49 -10.03 -11.38 16.34
CA ASN A 49 -8.90 -11.37 17.27
C ASN A 49 -7.72 -10.53 16.76
N GLN A 50 -7.90 -9.77 15.66
CA GLN A 50 -6.85 -8.95 15.06
C GLN A 50 -7.35 -7.54 14.77
N PRO A 51 -8.00 -6.85 15.74
CA PRO A 51 -8.53 -5.51 15.49
C PRO A 51 -7.44 -4.46 15.33
N HIS A 52 -6.22 -4.75 15.80
CA HIS A 52 -5.07 -3.85 15.74
C HIS A 52 -4.35 -3.89 14.40
N ARG A 53 -4.70 -4.85 13.52
CA ARG A 53 -3.98 -5.10 12.29
C ARG A 53 -4.76 -4.59 11.08
N ALA A 54 -4.04 -4.16 10.06
CA ALA A 54 -4.62 -3.88 8.75
C ALA A 54 -3.66 -4.38 7.69
N GLU A 55 -4.17 -4.56 6.48
CA GLU A 55 -3.36 -4.99 5.35
C GLU A 55 -3.32 -3.88 4.31
N LEU A 56 -2.15 -3.69 3.72
CA LEU A 56 -2.01 -2.84 2.55
C LEU A 56 -2.00 -3.71 1.32
N SER A 57 -2.71 -3.28 0.29
CA SER A 57 -2.77 -4.03 -0.95
C SER A 57 -2.88 -3.10 -2.13
N LYS A 58 -2.53 -3.63 -3.28
CA LYS A 58 -2.75 -2.97 -4.57
C LYS A 58 -2.11 -1.59 -4.65
N LEU A 59 -0.85 -1.50 -4.22
CA LEU A 59 -0.07 -0.29 -4.47
C LEU A 59 0.23 -0.23 -5.97
N LEU A 60 -0.34 0.75 -6.63
CA LEU A 60 -0.18 0.94 -8.06
C LEU A 60 0.23 2.38 -8.34
N VAL A 61 1.26 2.55 -9.15
CA VAL A 61 1.72 3.87 -9.57
C VAL A 61 1.73 3.89 -11.09
N HIS A 62 1.03 4.87 -11.66
CA HIS A 62 0.98 5.02 -13.11
C HIS A 62 2.39 5.26 -13.65
N ARG A 63 2.66 4.70 -14.84
CA ARG A 63 3.97 4.80 -15.47
C ARG A 63 4.50 6.24 -15.52
N ARG A 64 3.63 7.20 -15.85
CA ARG A 64 4.01 8.61 -15.96
C ARG A 64 4.47 9.22 -14.63
N ALA A 65 4.10 8.59 -13.51
CA ALA A 65 4.41 9.12 -12.18
C ALA A 65 5.49 8.32 -11.46
N ARG A 66 6.05 7.31 -12.11
CA ARG A 66 7.10 6.48 -11.51
C ARG A 66 8.38 7.28 -11.33
N ARG A 67 9.19 6.86 -10.36
CA ARG A 67 10.49 7.46 -10.05
C ARG A 67 10.39 8.90 -9.55
N GLN A 68 9.23 9.28 -9.00
CA GLN A 68 9.02 10.60 -8.45
C GLN A 68 8.70 10.54 -6.95
N GLY A 69 8.96 9.40 -6.32
CA GLY A 69 8.69 9.23 -4.91
C GLY A 69 7.23 9.03 -4.57
N LEU A 70 6.37 8.81 -5.57
CA LEU A 70 4.94 8.69 -5.33
C LEU A 70 4.58 7.43 -4.55
N GLY A 71 5.25 6.30 -4.85
CA GLY A 71 5.01 5.07 -4.10
C GLY A 71 5.31 5.25 -2.62
N ALA A 72 6.44 5.89 -2.31
CA ALA A 72 6.80 6.17 -0.92
C ALA A 72 5.79 7.11 -0.26
N ALA A 73 5.33 8.13 -0.98
CA ALA A 73 4.35 9.07 -0.45
C ALA A 73 3.01 8.39 -0.17
N LEU A 74 2.56 7.51 -1.07
CA LEU A 74 1.34 6.74 -0.86
C LEU A 74 1.48 5.81 0.36
N MET A 75 2.62 5.17 0.51
CA MET A 75 2.84 4.29 1.66
C MET A 75 2.84 5.06 2.96
N ARG A 76 3.44 6.25 3.00
CA ARG A 76 3.42 7.09 4.20
C ARG A 76 2.01 7.56 4.52
N ALA A 77 1.23 7.93 3.50
CA ALA A 77 -0.15 8.33 3.69
C ALA A 77 -0.99 7.17 4.22
N ALA A 78 -0.75 5.96 3.73
CA ALA A 78 -1.44 4.78 4.22
C ALA A 78 -1.11 4.49 5.67
N GLU A 79 0.15 4.65 6.08
CA GLU A 79 0.55 4.47 7.47
C GLU A 79 -0.12 5.49 8.38
N THR A 80 -0.18 6.74 7.93
CA THR A 80 -0.87 7.80 8.69
C THR A 80 -2.35 7.47 8.86
N THR A 81 -2.99 7.04 7.78
CA THR A 81 -4.40 6.66 7.83
C THR A 81 -4.62 5.48 8.77
N ALA A 82 -3.72 4.50 8.74
CA ALA A 82 -3.83 3.34 9.63
C ALA A 82 -3.72 3.76 11.09
N ARG A 83 -2.78 4.65 11.40
CA ARG A 83 -2.66 5.16 12.77
C ARG A 83 -3.91 5.90 13.21
N GLU A 84 -4.49 6.69 12.33
CA GLU A 84 -5.73 7.42 12.61
C GLU A 84 -6.89 6.46 12.89
N CYS A 85 -6.83 5.26 12.31
CA CYS A 85 -7.82 4.22 12.53
C CYS A 85 -7.50 3.33 13.74
N GLY A 86 -6.46 3.66 14.49
CA GLY A 86 -6.09 2.90 15.67
C GLY A 86 -5.31 1.63 15.39
N LYS A 87 -4.78 1.48 14.18
CA LYS A 87 -4.01 0.28 13.84
C LYS A 87 -2.56 0.42 14.28
N THR A 88 -1.98 -0.67 14.77
CA THR A 88 -0.60 -0.68 15.23
C THR A 88 0.28 -1.61 14.41
N LEU A 89 -0.29 -2.44 13.56
CA LEU A 89 0.46 -3.39 12.73
C LEU A 89 -0.09 -3.39 11.31
N LEU A 90 0.81 -3.25 10.35
CA LEU A 90 0.48 -3.39 8.93
C LEU A 90 1.20 -4.59 8.36
N VAL A 91 0.52 -5.28 7.46
CA VAL A 91 1.06 -6.44 6.75
C VAL A 91 0.77 -6.26 5.27
N LEU A 92 1.71 -6.69 4.43
CA LEU A 92 1.50 -6.73 2.99
C LEU A 92 2.30 -7.86 2.38
N ASP A 93 1.99 -8.19 1.16
CA ASP A 93 2.81 -9.12 0.38
C ASP A 93 2.93 -8.60 -1.04
N THR A 94 3.99 -9.01 -1.72
CA THR A 94 4.27 -8.57 -3.08
C THR A 94 5.04 -9.64 -3.85
N ALA A 95 4.81 -9.66 -5.16
CA ALA A 95 5.60 -10.47 -6.07
C ALA A 95 6.55 -9.61 -6.93
N SER A 96 6.66 -8.33 -6.62
CA SER A 96 7.44 -7.37 -7.39
C SER A 96 8.76 -7.03 -6.70
N ALA A 97 9.88 -7.27 -7.40
CA ALA A 97 11.20 -6.91 -6.86
C ALA A 97 11.34 -5.41 -6.65
N GLU A 98 10.70 -4.62 -7.51
CA GLU A 98 10.72 -3.16 -7.37
C GLU A 98 10.00 -2.72 -6.10
N ALA A 99 8.85 -3.33 -5.82
CA ALA A 99 8.10 -3.04 -4.61
C ALA A 99 8.86 -3.50 -3.36
N GLU A 100 9.53 -4.65 -3.42
CA GLU A 100 10.35 -5.12 -2.29
C GLU A 100 11.41 -4.09 -1.94
N ARG A 101 12.09 -3.54 -2.93
CA ARG A 101 13.11 -2.51 -2.69
C ARG A 101 12.52 -1.28 -2.03
N LEU A 102 11.33 -0.88 -2.46
CA LEU A 102 10.64 0.26 -1.87
C LEU A 102 10.33 -0.01 -0.39
N TYR A 103 9.73 -1.15 -0.09
CA TYR A 103 9.34 -1.46 1.29
C TYR A 103 10.55 -1.55 2.20
N GLU A 104 11.64 -2.12 1.72
CA GLU A 104 12.86 -2.21 2.52
C GLU A 104 13.47 -0.83 2.78
N ARG A 105 13.44 0.05 1.79
CA ARG A 105 13.91 1.44 1.98
C ARG A 105 13.05 2.18 3.00
N LEU A 106 11.76 1.87 3.07
CA LEU A 106 10.85 2.52 4.01
C LEU A 106 10.88 1.91 5.40
N GLY A 107 11.71 0.89 5.61
CA GLY A 107 11.89 0.31 6.93
C GLY A 107 10.95 -0.84 7.26
N TRP A 108 10.27 -1.39 6.27
CA TRP A 108 9.43 -2.58 6.50
C TRP A 108 10.32 -3.80 6.71
N GLU A 109 9.84 -4.72 7.54
CA GLU A 109 10.57 -5.94 7.87
C GLU A 109 10.11 -7.08 6.94
N ARG A 110 11.09 -7.74 6.33
CA ARG A 110 10.82 -8.89 5.48
C ARG A 110 10.63 -10.13 6.32
N VAL A 111 9.51 -10.82 6.12
CA VAL A 111 9.22 -12.07 6.82
C VAL A 111 9.79 -13.26 6.04
N GLY A 112 9.48 -13.35 4.76
CA GLY A 112 9.90 -14.46 3.92
C GLY A 112 9.02 -14.60 2.70
N VAL A 113 9.21 -15.70 1.98
CA VAL A 113 8.52 -15.99 0.73
C VAL A 113 7.58 -17.18 0.92
N ILE A 114 6.36 -17.03 0.39
CA ILE A 114 5.42 -18.15 0.28
C ILE A 114 5.45 -18.60 -1.17
N PRO A 115 5.99 -19.78 -1.48
CA PRO A 115 6.06 -20.25 -2.87
C PRO A 115 4.69 -20.66 -3.38
N GLY A 116 4.50 -20.56 -4.70
CA GLY A 116 3.27 -21.04 -5.34
C GLY A 116 2.02 -20.36 -4.85
N TYR A 117 2.10 -19.08 -4.52
CA TYR A 117 1.04 -18.35 -3.84
C TYR A 117 -0.08 -17.89 -4.76
N ALA A 118 0.24 -17.52 -5.99
CA ALA A 118 -0.75 -16.95 -6.90
C ALA A 118 -0.44 -17.33 -8.35
N LEU A 119 -1.47 -17.24 -9.17
CA LEU A 119 -1.34 -17.48 -10.61
C LEU A 119 -0.82 -16.25 -11.32
N LEU A 120 0.11 -16.48 -12.24
CA LEU A 120 0.55 -15.43 -13.17
C LEU A 120 -0.49 -15.28 -14.27
N PRO A 121 -0.61 -14.08 -14.87
CA PRO A 121 -1.58 -13.85 -15.95
C PRO A 121 -1.42 -14.80 -17.14
N GLN A 122 -0.18 -15.21 -17.45
CA GLN A 122 0.12 -16.10 -18.55
C GLN A 122 0.19 -17.56 -18.14
N GLY A 123 -0.21 -17.87 -16.92
CA GLY A 123 -0.17 -19.24 -16.41
C GLY A 123 1.04 -19.50 -15.52
N GLY A 124 0.97 -20.54 -14.73
CA GLY A 124 2.00 -20.87 -13.76
C GLY A 124 1.79 -20.13 -12.45
N LEU A 125 2.49 -20.60 -11.44
CA LEU A 125 2.39 -20.05 -10.09
C LEU A 125 3.60 -19.17 -9.78
N CYS A 126 3.41 -18.15 -8.97
CA CYS A 126 4.51 -17.34 -8.46
C CYS A 126 4.44 -17.27 -6.95
N GLY A 127 5.59 -17.05 -6.32
CA GLY A 127 5.65 -16.80 -4.89
C GLY A 127 5.29 -15.38 -4.54
N THR A 128 5.09 -15.13 -3.26
CA THR A 128 4.91 -13.78 -2.75
C THR A 128 5.84 -13.58 -1.58
N THR A 129 6.36 -12.35 -1.43
CA THR A 129 7.20 -11.97 -0.29
C THR A 129 6.36 -11.18 0.69
N VAL A 130 6.38 -11.59 1.95
CA VAL A 130 5.57 -10.98 3.01
C VAL A 130 6.40 -10.00 3.81
N TYR A 131 5.82 -8.86 4.10
CA TYR A 131 6.45 -7.80 4.89
C TYR A 131 5.49 -7.32 5.97
N TYR A 132 6.04 -6.78 7.05
CA TYR A 132 5.23 -6.13 8.07
C TYR A 132 5.88 -4.84 8.53
N ARG A 133 5.07 -3.97 9.11
CA ARG A 133 5.55 -2.74 9.73
C ARG A 133 4.80 -2.51 11.02
N ASN A 134 5.56 -2.33 12.08
CA ASN A 134 5.03 -1.98 13.38
C ASN A 134 4.88 -0.46 13.44
N LEU A 135 3.67 0.01 13.71
CA LEU A 135 3.39 1.45 13.71
C LEU A 135 3.62 2.10 15.08
N GLY A 136 4.00 1.29 16.05
CA GLY A 136 4.10 1.75 17.42
C GLY A 136 2.81 1.58 18.16
N GLY A 137 2.87 1.58 19.43
CA GLY A 137 1.73 1.28 20.27
C GLY A 137 1.05 2.48 20.85
#